data_8e8e0e6ab74b3e7d365fb318caa5dc98
#
_entry.id   8e8e0e6ab74b3e7d365fb318caa5dc98
#
_cell.length_a   1.000
_cell.length_b   1.000
_cell.length_c   1.000
_cell.angle_alpha   90.00
_cell.angle_beta   90.00
_cell.angle_gamma   90.00
#
_symmetry.space_group_name_H-M   'P 1'
#
loop_
_entity.id
_entity.type
_entity.pdbx_description
1 polymer ?
#
loop_
_entity_poly.entity_id
_entity_poly.type
_entity_poly.pdbx_seq_one_letter_code
_entity_poly.pdbx_strand_id
1 'polypeptide(L)'
;MNTKFEEDNIKLMKNKHKLIIGFSIGDYNGVGPEILIKAFKKNKLFKKCIPIVFCDQKIINYYEKKLNIHIKSYTPNKVNELKKNVLNIYSKIPYEVNIKPGKSSNDAGKYAFESLKESMKFIKEKKINGLVTLPFSKINIQSKKFNFPGHTEFLMYKTNQKEHIMMMVAKKLKLGLISGHIPLNEVTNFISKSKFYDKILLFINSLKNDFKIKNPKIAVLGINPHAGESGLLGKEEIKIINPIINLLNNEGNKLFGPISADAFFGMKDYLKYDGVISLYHDQGLVGFKSLFFDKGVNYTGGLPIIRTSPDHGTAYDIAGKNKASELSLIKAINLNIKILNNRKL
;
A
#
# COMPACT_ATOMS: atom_id res chain seq x y z
N MET A 1 19.45 44.48 12.60
CA MET A 1 20.00 43.45 11.70
C MET A 1 19.28 42.09 11.81
N ASN A 2 18.30 41.91 12.73
CA ASN A 2 17.62 40.59 12.97
C ASN A 2 16.34 40.35 12.15
N THR A 3 15.74 41.35 11.52
CA THR A 3 14.45 41.20 10.83
C THR A 3 14.55 40.52 9.46
N LYS A 4 15.67 40.71 8.77
CA LYS A 4 15.88 40.11 7.41
C LYS A 4 16.18 38.61 7.49
N PHE A 5 16.84 38.15 8.55
CA PHE A 5 17.13 36.73 8.82
C PHE A 5 15.86 35.94 9.21
N GLU A 6 14.94 36.59 9.94
CA GLU A 6 13.64 35.99 10.27
C GLU A 6 12.69 35.96 9.07
N GLU A 7 12.68 37.00 8.24
CA GLU A 7 11.88 37.05 7.03
C GLU A 7 12.35 36.00 5.97
N ASP A 8 13.65 35.77 5.83
CA ASP A 8 14.22 34.77 4.95
C ASP A 8 13.97 33.36 5.50
N ASN A 9 14.01 33.13 6.80
CA ASN A 9 13.59 31.86 7.42
C ASN A 9 12.09 31.60 7.29
N ILE A 10 11.25 32.63 7.39
CA ILE A 10 9.81 32.53 7.17
C ILE A 10 9.49 32.29 5.69
N LYS A 11 10.25 32.86 4.76
CA LYS A 11 10.16 32.56 3.32
C LYS A 11 10.65 31.15 2.98
N LEU A 12 11.69 30.65 3.63
CA LEU A 12 12.15 29.26 3.51
C LEU A 12 11.13 28.25 4.08
N MET A 13 10.42 28.60 5.16
CA MET A 13 9.34 27.78 5.70
C MET A 13 8.06 27.81 4.86
N LYS A 14 7.82 28.82 4.02
CA LYS A 14 6.69 28.91 3.09
C LYS A 14 6.92 28.17 1.77
N ASN A 15 8.13 27.80 1.40
CA ASN A 15 8.42 26.88 0.32
C ASN A 15 8.26 25.43 0.81
N LYS A 16 7.02 24.97 1.03
CA LYS A 16 6.71 23.55 1.16
C LYS A 16 7.25 22.85 -0.08
N HIS A 17 8.44 22.28 0.03
CA HIS A 17 9.00 21.45 -1.04
C HIS A 17 7.98 20.37 -1.36
N LYS A 18 7.57 20.31 -2.63
CA LYS A 18 6.57 19.37 -3.11
C LYS A 18 7.11 17.97 -2.93
N LEU A 19 6.36 17.07 -2.29
CA LEU A 19 6.77 15.69 -2.04
C LEU A 19 7.12 14.98 -3.35
N ILE A 20 8.24 14.28 -3.36
CA ILE A 20 8.66 13.43 -4.47
C ILE A 20 8.16 12.01 -4.19
N ILE A 21 7.29 11.50 -5.05
CA ILE A 21 6.72 10.16 -4.94
C ILE A 21 7.29 9.27 -6.03
N GLY A 22 7.93 8.19 -5.61
CA GLY A 22 8.45 7.14 -6.50
C GLY A 22 7.37 6.14 -6.89
N PHE A 23 7.41 5.68 -8.14
CA PHE A 23 6.53 4.65 -8.66
C PHE A 23 7.37 3.51 -9.24
N SER A 24 7.33 2.32 -8.64
CA SER A 24 7.82 1.13 -9.33
C SER A 24 6.77 0.71 -10.35
N ILE A 25 7.16 0.53 -11.62
CA ILE A 25 6.22 0.31 -12.74
C ILE A 25 5.47 -1.02 -12.67
N GLY A 26 6.00 -2.00 -11.90
CA GLY A 26 5.44 -3.35 -11.85
C GLY A 26 5.61 -4.09 -13.16
N ASP A 27 4.67 -5.00 -13.46
CA ASP A 27 4.67 -5.73 -14.73
C ASP A 27 4.15 -4.82 -15.86
N TYR A 28 5.02 -4.49 -16.79
CA TYR A 28 4.69 -3.57 -17.89
C TYR A 28 3.69 -4.15 -18.91
N ASN A 29 3.41 -5.44 -18.87
CA ASN A 29 2.37 -6.10 -19.68
C ASN A 29 1.00 -6.13 -18.97
N GLY A 30 0.94 -5.76 -17.69
CA GLY A 30 -0.28 -5.60 -16.93
C GLY A 30 -0.90 -4.20 -17.05
N VAL A 31 -1.91 -3.93 -16.22
CA VAL A 31 -2.62 -2.63 -16.21
C VAL A 31 -1.82 -1.49 -15.58
N GLY A 32 -0.66 -1.76 -14.94
CA GLY A 32 0.14 -0.76 -14.22
C GLY A 32 0.40 0.52 -15.03
N PRO A 33 1.03 0.45 -16.21
CA PRO A 33 1.30 1.62 -17.03
C PRO A 33 0.03 2.35 -17.49
N GLU A 34 -1.04 1.62 -17.85
CA GLU A 34 -2.31 2.19 -18.25
C GLU A 34 -2.92 3.06 -17.15
N ILE A 35 -3.07 2.50 -15.94
CA ILE A 35 -3.67 3.24 -14.81
C ILE A 35 -2.80 4.41 -14.36
N LEU A 36 -1.47 4.32 -14.51
CA LEU A 36 -0.54 5.41 -14.18
C LEU A 36 -0.78 6.62 -15.09
N ILE A 37 -0.80 6.41 -16.40
CA ILE A 37 -1.04 7.47 -17.40
C ILE A 37 -2.41 8.10 -17.17
N LYS A 38 -3.47 7.28 -17.01
CA LYS A 38 -4.84 7.76 -16.76
C LYS A 38 -4.94 8.57 -15.45
N ALA A 39 -4.31 8.11 -14.38
CA ALA A 39 -4.32 8.79 -13.09
C ALA A 39 -3.72 10.21 -13.17
N PHE A 40 -2.58 10.37 -13.83
CA PHE A 40 -1.93 11.66 -13.95
C PHE A 40 -2.53 12.56 -15.02
N LYS A 41 -3.12 12.01 -16.06
CA LYS A 41 -3.80 12.81 -17.10
C LYS A 41 -5.09 13.44 -16.60
N LYS A 42 -5.96 12.68 -15.96
CA LYS A 42 -7.30 13.12 -15.55
C LYS A 42 -7.34 13.88 -14.23
N ASN A 43 -6.34 13.70 -13.38
CA ASN A 43 -6.37 14.17 -12.00
C ASN A 43 -5.29 15.22 -11.73
N LYS A 44 -5.60 16.17 -10.86
CA LYS A 44 -4.66 17.24 -10.47
C LYS A 44 -3.51 16.73 -9.58
N LEU A 45 -3.01 15.49 -9.82
CA LEU A 45 -1.95 14.86 -9.01
C LEU A 45 -0.62 15.60 -9.15
N PHE A 46 -0.31 16.13 -10.32
CA PHE A 46 0.86 17.00 -10.52
C PHE A 46 0.89 18.22 -9.59
N LYS A 47 -0.27 18.69 -9.11
CA LYS A 47 -0.33 19.75 -8.11
C LYS A 47 0.05 19.27 -6.71
N LYS A 48 -0.04 17.96 -6.45
CA LYS A 48 0.14 17.36 -5.11
C LYS A 48 1.54 16.81 -4.88
N CYS A 49 2.20 16.28 -5.93
CA CYS A 49 3.52 15.67 -5.82
C CYS A 49 4.34 15.85 -7.11
N ILE A 50 5.64 15.58 -7.01
CA ILE A 50 6.53 15.38 -8.14
C ILE A 50 6.66 13.87 -8.34
N PRO A 51 6.07 13.27 -9.38
CA PRO A 51 6.21 11.84 -9.63
C PRO A 51 7.53 11.51 -10.30
N ILE A 52 8.16 10.42 -9.86
CA ILE A 52 9.26 9.77 -10.54
C ILE A 52 8.93 8.30 -10.76
N VAL A 53 8.93 7.86 -12.00
CA VAL A 53 8.61 6.49 -12.42
C VAL A 53 9.88 5.76 -12.80
N PHE A 54 10.13 4.63 -12.18
CA PHE A 54 11.29 3.80 -12.45
C PHE A 54 10.99 2.85 -13.62
N CYS A 55 11.15 3.35 -14.84
CA CYS A 55 10.93 2.56 -16.06
C CYS A 55 11.62 3.19 -17.28
N ASP A 56 11.65 2.45 -18.39
CA ASP A 56 12.05 2.98 -19.69
C ASP A 56 10.93 3.85 -20.29
N GLN A 57 11.33 4.96 -20.93
CA GLN A 57 10.42 5.87 -21.64
C GLN A 57 9.61 5.14 -22.72
N LYS A 58 10.15 4.08 -23.33
CA LYS A 58 9.44 3.25 -24.33
C LYS A 58 8.13 2.69 -23.79
N ILE A 59 8.06 2.34 -22.48
CA ILE A 59 6.84 1.83 -21.88
C ILE A 59 5.76 2.91 -21.88
N ILE A 60 6.09 4.11 -21.47
CA ILE A 60 5.15 5.23 -21.43
C ILE A 60 4.68 5.59 -22.85
N ASN A 61 5.61 5.74 -23.81
CA ASN A 61 5.29 6.07 -25.20
C ASN A 61 4.38 5.01 -25.84
N TYR A 62 4.63 3.72 -25.57
CA TYR A 62 3.78 2.64 -26.06
C TYR A 62 2.35 2.75 -25.58
N TYR A 63 2.15 2.95 -24.27
CA TYR A 63 0.82 3.05 -23.69
C TYR A 63 0.12 4.36 -24.03
N GLU A 64 0.83 5.49 -24.18
CA GLU A 64 0.27 6.73 -24.69
C GLU A 64 -0.35 6.52 -26.07
N LYS A 65 0.41 5.91 -26.98
CA LYS A 65 -0.07 5.59 -28.34
C LYS A 65 -1.27 4.63 -28.30
N LYS A 66 -1.17 3.55 -27.51
CA LYS A 66 -2.21 2.52 -27.44
C LYS A 66 -3.53 3.02 -26.83
N LEU A 67 -3.45 3.93 -25.87
CA LEU A 67 -4.62 4.48 -25.17
C LEU A 67 -5.16 5.76 -25.84
N ASN A 68 -4.44 6.31 -26.80
CA ASN A 68 -4.67 7.64 -27.37
C ASN A 68 -4.71 8.74 -26.27
N ILE A 69 -3.76 8.68 -25.34
CA ILE A 69 -3.64 9.62 -24.21
C ILE A 69 -2.22 10.17 -24.20
N HIS A 70 -2.08 11.47 -24.42
CA HIS A 70 -0.78 12.14 -24.28
C HIS A 70 -0.58 12.70 -22.88
N ILE A 71 0.59 12.45 -22.28
CA ILE A 71 1.03 12.99 -20.99
C ILE A 71 2.43 13.60 -21.10
N LYS A 72 2.62 14.77 -20.52
CA LYS A 72 3.96 15.39 -20.49
C LYS A 72 4.91 14.53 -19.66
N SER A 73 6.03 14.09 -20.25
CA SER A 73 7.07 13.35 -19.56
C SER A 73 8.44 13.97 -19.77
N TYR A 74 9.39 13.64 -18.89
CA TYR A 74 10.77 14.11 -18.93
C TYR A 74 11.68 13.02 -18.37
N THR A 75 12.83 12.79 -18.99
CA THR A 75 13.82 11.79 -18.55
C THR A 75 15.01 12.51 -17.92
N PRO A 76 15.10 12.60 -16.58
CA PRO A 76 16.22 13.21 -15.88
C PRO A 76 17.43 12.27 -15.85
N ASN A 77 18.62 12.81 -15.96
CA ASN A 77 19.87 12.07 -15.73
C ASN A 77 20.16 11.93 -14.23
N LYS A 78 19.79 12.93 -13.44
CA LYS A 78 20.00 13.01 -11.99
C LYS A 78 18.72 13.47 -11.26
N VAL A 79 18.64 13.18 -9.96
CA VAL A 79 17.45 13.53 -9.15
C VAL A 79 17.24 15.03 -9.01
N ASN A 80 18.30 15.83 -9.01
CA ASN A 80 18.19 17.28 -8.94
C ASN A 80 17.60 17.93 -10.20
N GLU A 81 17.45 17.16 -11.29
CA GLU A 81 16.86 17.61 -12.56
C GLU A 81 15.34 17.33 -12.64
N LEU A 82 14.72 16.78 -11.58
CA LEU A 82 13.28 16.48 -11.58
C LEU A 82 12.45 17.72 -11.87
N LYS A 83 11.53 17.61 -12.81
CA LYS A 83 10.64 18.69 -13.23
C LYS A 83 9.27 18.57 -12.56
N LYS A 84 8.67 19.72 -12.23
CA LYS A 84 7.29 19.80 -11.74
C LYS A 84 6.31 19.68 -12.93
N ASN A 85 5.12 19.17 -12.66
CA ASN A 85 3.99 19.08 -13.62
C ASN A 85 4.24 18.16 -14.83
N VAL A 86 5.17 17.23 -14.74
CA VAL A 86 5.46 16.19 -15.74
C VAL A 86 5.69 14.84 -15.03
N LEU A 87 5.54 13.74 -15.75
CA LEU A 87 6.06 12.44 -15.29
C LEU A 87 7.58 12.43 -15.50
N ASN A 88 8.35 12.33 -14.42
CA ASN A 88 9.77 12.11 -14.52
C ASN A 88 10.02 10.61 -14.68
N ILE A 89 10.66 10.21 -15.77
CA ILE A 89 10.91 8.81 -16.11
C ILE A 89 12.39 8.52 -15.88
N TYR A 90 12.69 7.69 -14.88
CA TYR A 90 14.05 7.32 -14.55
C TYR A 90 14.41 5.96 -15.15
N SER A 91 15.14 6.00 -16.27
CA SER A 91 15.45 4.84 -17.09
C SER A 91 16.92 4.41 -16.90
N LYS A 92 17.18 3.62 -15.85
CA LYS A 92 18.49 2.96 -15.64
C LYS A 92 18.36 1.45 -15.42
N ILE A 93 17.28 0.86 -15.92
CA ILE A 93 17.05 -0.58 -15.85
C ILE A 93 17.71 -1.23 -17.06
N PRO A 94 18.69 -2.13 -16.87
CA PRO A 94 19.52 -2.66 -17.95
C PRO A 94 18.85 -3.84 -18.69
N TYR A 95 17.56 -3.74 -18.94
CA TYR A 95 16.80 -4.76 -19.67
C TYR A 95 16.00 -4.13 -20.79
N GLU A 96 16.00 -4.78 -21.94
CA GLU A 96 15.12 -4.41 -23.04
C GLU A 96 13.66 -4.70 -22.69
N VAL A 97 12.76 -3.88 -23.21
CA VAL A 97 11.34 -4.03 -23.02
C VAL A 97 10.67 -4.57 -24.28
N ASN A 98 9.99 -5.71 -24.17
CA ASN A 98 9.17 -6.31 -25.20
C ASN A 98 7.72 -6.27 -24.75
N ILE A 99 7.03 -5.18 -25.07
CA ILE A 99 5.71 -4.87 -24.53
C ILE A 99 4.63 -5.65 -25.28
N LYS A 100 3.96 -6.55 -24.56
CA LYS A 100 2.84 -7.37 -25.05
C LYS A 100 1.71 -7.34 -24.00
N PRO A 101 0.88 -6.29 -23.97
CA PRO A 101 -0.16 -6.15 -22.95
C PRO A 101 -1.06 -7.36 -22.90
N GLY A 102 -1.36 -7.83 -21.70
CA GLY A 102 -2.16 -9.02 -21.44
C GLY A 102 -1.38 -10.33 -21.47
N LYS A 103 -0.09 -10.31 -21.80
CA LYS A 103 0.75 -11.52 -21.82
C LYS A 103 1.72 -11.54 -20.64
N SER A 104 1.60 -12.57 -19.83
CA SER A 104 2.54 -12.89 -18.76
C SER A 104 3.92 -13.24 -19.34
N SER A 105 5.02 -12.71 -18.80
CA SER A 105 6.37 -13.04 -19.21
C SER A 105 7.40 -12.89 -18.09
N ASN A 106 8.41 -13.76 -18.09
CA ASN A 106 9.49 -13.70 -17.12
C ASN A 106 10.33 -12.41 -17.27
N ASP A 107 10.45 -11.86 -18.48
CA ASP A 107 11.20 -10.62 -18.70
C ASP A 107 10.50 -9.41 -18.09
N ALA A 108 9.16 -9.36 -18.19
CA ALA A 108 8.37 -8.35 -17.49
C ALA A 108 8.48 -8.51 -15.95
N GLY A 109 8.55 -9.74 -15.45
CA GLY A 109 8.81 -10.03 -14.03
C GLY A 109 10.19 -9.56 -13.56
N LYS A 110 11.25 -9.88 -14.31
CA LYS A 110 12.62 -9.39 -14.03
C LYS A 110 12.69 -7.87 -14.04
N TYR A 111 12.04 -7.25 -15.02
CA TYR A 111 11.96 -5.81 -15.15
C TYR A 111 11.25 -5.16 -13.97
N ALA A 112 10.11 -5.72 -13.55
CA ALA A 112 9.35 -5.28 -12.38
C ALA A 112 10.20 -5.32 -11.11
N PHE A 113 11.03 -6.35 -10.93
CA PHE A 113 11.95 -6.45 -9.80
C PHE A 113 13.03 -5.36 -9.83
N GLU A 114 13.68 -5.09 -10.97
CA GLU A 114 14.68 -4.03 -11.04
C GLU A 114 14.04 -2.65 -10.81
N SER A 115 12.84 -2.40 -11.32
CA SER A 115 12.08 -1.18 -11.03
C SER A 115 11.84 -0.99 -9.53
N LEU A 116 11.44 -2.06 -8.84
CA LEU A 116 11.26 -2.05 -7.38
C LEU A 116 12.59 -1.83 -6.65
N LYS A 117 13.65 -2.48 -7.09
CA LYS A 117 14.99 -2.37 -6.50
C LYS A 117 15.55 -0.95 -6.62
N GLU A 118 15.45 -0.33 -7.80
CA GLU A 118 15.88 1.06 -8.00
C GLU A 118 15.02 2.03 -7.15
N SER A 119 13.71 1.84 -7.07
CA SER A 119 12.87 2.67 -6.22
C SER A 119 13.24 2.56 -4.73
N MET A 120 13.63 1.36 -4.27
CA MET A 120 14.11 1.15 -2.90
C MET A 120 15.47 1.80 -2.63
N LYS A 121 16.36 1.83 -3.61
CA LYS A 121 17.62 2.58 -3.51
C LYS A 121 17.34 4.07 -3.31
N PHE A 122 16.44 4.65 -4.09
CA PHE A 122 16.11 6.07 -4.01
C PHE A 122 15.43 6.44 -2.68
N ILE A 123 14.58 5.58 -2.12
CA ILE A 123 13.96 5.86 -0.82
C ILE A 123 14.97 5.75 0.33
N LYS A 124 15.88 4.77 0.29
CA LYS A 124 16.96 4.66 1.27
C LYS A 124 17.92 5.84 1.23
N GLU A 125 18.22 6.35 0.05
CA GLU A 125 19.05 7.54 -0.16
C GLU A 125 18.29 8.85 0.08
N LYS A 126 17.04 8.78 0.57
CA LYS A 126 16.14 9.94 0.82
C LYS A 126 15.93 10.83 -0.41
N LYS A 127 16.09 10.27 -1.61
CA LYS A 127 15.85 10.95 -2.89
C LYS A 127 14.37 11.03 -3.27
N ILE A 128 13.55 10.14 -2.69
CA ILE A 128 12.09 10.17 -2.75
C ILE A 128 11.51 10.08 -1.35
N ASN A 129 10.34 10.67 -1.14
CA ASN A 129 9.70 10.71 0.17
C ASN A 129 8.83 9.48 0.44
N GLY A 130 8.16 8.96 -0.59
CA GLY A 130 7.28 7.81 -0.47
C GLY A 130 7.28 6.96 -1.73
N LEU A 131 6.78 5.75 -1.63
CA LEU A 131 6.74 4.75 -2.69
C LEU A 131 5.32 4.29 -2.97
N VAL A 132 4.92 4.31 -4.23
CA VAL A 132 3.72 3.65 -4.73
C VAL A 132 4.14 2.51 -5.64
N THR A 133 3.77 1.27 -5.31
CA THR A 133 4.12 0.12 -6.12
C THR A 133 2.97 -0.27 -7.02
N LEU A 134 3.21 -0.34 -8.34
CA LEU A 134 2.25 -0.87 -9.30
C LEU A 134 2.28 -2.40 -9.32
N PRO A 135 1.20 -3.07 -9.79
CA PRO A 135 1.07 -4.51 -9.68
C PRO A 135 2.12 -5.27 -10.50
N PHE A 136 2.57 -6.39 -9.97
CA PHE A 136 3.37 -7.37 -10.71
C PHE A 136 2.80 -8.80 -10.56
N SER A 137 3.18 -9.69 -11.45
CA SER A 137 2.88 -11.12 -11.32
C SER A 137 3.83 -11.76 -10.31
N LYS A 138 3.26 -12.36 -9.25
CA LYS A 138 4.05 -13.07 -8.21
C LYS A 138 4.81 -14.26 -8.79
N ILE A 139 4.32 -14.88 -9.85
CA ILE A 139 4.96 -16.02 -10.52
C ILE A 139 6.14 -15.51 -11.37
N ASN A 140 5.92 -14.48 -12.17
CA ASN A 140 6.91 -14.00 -13.14
C ASN A 140 8.13 -13.31 -12.50
N ILE A 141 7.96 -12.75 -11.30
CA ILE A 141 9.04 -12.05 -10.60
C ILE A 141 9.99 -13.00 -9.87
N GLN A 142 9.56 -14.26 -9.61
CA GLN A 142 10.39 -15.24 -8.89
C GLN A 142 11.68 -15.52 -9.63
N SER A 143 12.78 -15.47 -8.91
CA SER A 143 14.13 -15.71 -9.43
C SER A 143 15.07 -15.99 -8.25
N LYS A 144 16.31 -16.44 -8.55
CA LYS A 144 17.36 -16.56 -7.52
C LYS A 144 17.60 -15.24 -6.77
N LYS A 145 17.29 -14.08 -7.37
CA LYS A 145 17.47 -12.74 -6.79
C LYS A 145 16.22 -12.22 -6.08
N PHE A 146 15.04 -12.77 -6.37
CA PHE A 146 13.78 -12.43 -5.76
C PHE A 146 13.05 -13.71 -5.34
N ASN A 147 13.28 -14.13 -4.11
CA ASN A 147 12.62 -15.28 -3.49
C ASN A 147 11.77 -14.80 -2.30
N PHE A 148 10.75 -13.99 -2.61
CA PHE A 148 9.81 -13.40 -1.64
C PHE A 148 8.38 -13.64 -2.10
N PRO A 149 7.42 -13.84 -1.17
CA PRO A 149 6.00 -13.98 -1.51
C PRO A 149 5.41 -12.76 -2.23
N GLY A 150 5.99 -11.57 -2.02
CA GLY A 150 5.50 -10.35 -2.64
C GLY A 150 6.32 -9.09 -2.32
N HIS A 151 5.75 -7.93 -2.66
CA HIS A 151 6.37 -6.62 -2.37
C HIS A 151 6.69 -6.44 -0.89
N THR A 152 5.76 -6.79 -0.02
CA THR A 152 5.84 -6.48 1.40
C THR A 152 7.02 -7.17 2.06
N GLU A 153 7.21 -8.46 1.80
CA GLU A 153 8.28 -9.26 2.36
C GLU A 153 9.65 -8.79 1.86
N PHE A 154 9.74 -8.43 0.58
CA PHE A 154 10.94 -7.80 0.03
C PHE A 154 11.25 -6.46 0.70
N LEU A 155 10.23 -5.62 0.91
CA LEU A 155 10.41 -4.31 1.56
C LEU A 155 10.80 -4.46 3.03
N MET A 156 10.22 -5.42 3.76
CA MET A 156 10.63 -5.76 5.12
C MET A 156 12.11 -6.14 5.18
N TYR A 157 12.52 -7.08 4.32
CA TYR A 157 13.94 -7.49 4.22
C TYR A 157 14.85 -6.29 3.93
N LYS A 158 14.48 -5.44 2.97
CA LYS A 158 15.28 -4.26 2.60
C LYS A 158 15.31 -3.17 3.67
N THR A 159 14.35 -3.14 4.58
CA THR A 159 14.28 -2.14 5.68
C THR A 159 14.64 -2.73 7.04
N ASN A 160 15.11 -3.98 7.10
CA ASN A 160 15.46 -4.72 8.31
C ASN A 160 14.31 -4.76 9.34
N GLN A 161 13.06 -4.85 8.87
CA GLN A 161 11.90 -4.99 9.73
C GLN A 161 11.58 -6.48 9.94
N LYS A 162 11.24 -6.84 11.18
CA LYS A 162 10.86 -8.21 11.53
C LYS A 162 9.37 -8.48 11.30
N GLU A 163 8.55 -7.45 11.48
CA GLU A 163 7.09 -7.55 11.38
C GLU A 163 6.48 -6.35 10.66
N HIS A 164 5.31 -6.56 10.11
CA HIS A 164 4.49 -5.57 9.44
C HIS A 164 3.01 -5.90 9.64
N ILE A 165 2.15 -4.97 9.30
CA ILE A 165 0.73 -5.27 9.16
C ILE A 165 0.23 -4.82 7.78
N MET A 166 -0.42 -5.74 7.07
CA MET A 166 -1.12 -5.42 5.85
C MET A 166 -2.43 -4.73 6.20
N MET A 167 -2.63 -3.54 5.67
CA MET A 167 -3.84 -2.76 5.91
C MET A 167 -4.55 -2.46 4.59
N MET A 168 -5.86 -2.68 4.58
CA MET A 168 -6.73 -2.24 3.50
C MET A 168 -7.46 -0.97 3.91
N VAL A 169 -7.34 0.08 3.12
CA VAL A 169 -7.84 1.41 3.48
C VAL A 169 -8.79 1.94 2.41
N ALA A 170 -10.01 2.25 2.81
CA ALA A 170 -10.99 2.93 1.96
C ALA A 170 -11.92 3.82 2.79
N LYS A 171 -12.02 5.11 2.44
CA LYS A 171 -12.84 6.08 3.19
C LYS A 171 -12.56 6.03 4.71
N LYS A 172 -13.57 5.66 5.52
CA LYS A 172 -13.43 5.52 6.97
C LYS A 172 -12.90 4.15 7.39
N LEU A 173 -13.06 3.10 6.56
CA LEU A 173 -12.63 1.74 6.90
C LEU A 173 -11.11 1.60 6.77
N LYS A 174 -10.48 1.14 7.85
CA LYS A 174 -9.09 0.72 7.93
C LYS A 174 -9.08 -0.68 8.51
N LEU A 175 -8.85 -1.66 7.65
CA LEU A 175 -8.85 -3.07 7.97
C LEU A 175 -7.40 -3.56 8.12
N GLY A 176 -7.05 -4.12 9.26
CA GLY A 176 -5.78 -4.79 9.50
C GLY A 176 -5.92 -6.31 9.38
N LEU A 177 -5.01 -6.95 8.66
CA LEU A 177 -5.00 -8.41 8.49
C LEU A 177 -3.92 -9.02 9.39
N ILE A 178 -4.32 -9.88 10.31
CA ILE A 178 -3.39 -10.58 11.21
C ILE A 178 -2.61 -11.64 10.45
N SER A 179 -3.31 -12.62 9.88
CA SER A 179 -2.70 -13.67 9.10
C SER A 179 -2.77 -13.32 7.62
N GLY A 180 -1.93 -12.76 6.95
CA GLY A 180 -2.02 -12.40 5.52
C GLY A 180 -2.23 -13.62 4.59
N HIS A 181 -1.22 -13.94 3.78
CA HIS A 181 -1.27 -15.00 2.78
C HIS A 181 -0.76 -16.34 3.34
N ILE A 182 -1.49 -16.94 4.26
CA ILE A 182 -1.23 -18.29 4.76
C ILE A 182 -2.44 -19.20 4.52
N PRO A 183 -2.27 -20.53 4.43
CA PRO A 183 -3.37 -21.47 4.35
C PRO A 183 -4.34 -21.33 5.54
N LEU A 184 -5.63 -21.55 5.31
CA LEU A 184 -6.66 -21.35 6.33
C LEU A 184 -6.45 -22.24 7.55
N ASN A 185 -5.99 -23.48 7.36
CA ASN A 185 -5.69 -24.43 8.44
C ASN A 185 -4.50 -24.00 9.31
N GLU A 186 -3.68 -23.06 8.87
CA GLU A 186 -2.56 -22.53 9.66
C GLU A 186 -2.94 -21.29 10.48
N VAL A 187 -4.10 -20.71 10.25
CA VAL A 187 -4.52 -19.44 10.89
C VAL A 187 -4.57 -19.56 12.40
N THR A 188 -5.22 -20.59 12.93
CA THR A 188 -5.33 -20.80 14.39
C THR A 188 -3.96 -20.93 15.07
N ASN A 189 -3.06 -21.71 14.45
CA ASN A 189 -1.68 -21.85 14.96
C ASN A 189 -0.90 -20.53 14.87
N PHE A 190 -1.12 -19.75 13.82
CA PHE A 190 -0.47 -18.45 13.64
C PHE A 190 -0.87 -17.48 14.74
N ILE A 191 -2.15 -17.36 15.06
CA ILE A 191 -2.64 -16.42 16.10
C ILE A 191 -2.25 -16.87 17.50
N SER A 192 -2.06 -18.18 17.75
CA SER A 192 -1.63 -18.71 19.06
C SER A 192 -0.15 -18.45 19.35
N LYS A 193 0.66 -18.19 18.34
CA LYS A 193 2.12 -18.03 18.42
C LYS A 193 2.59 -16.60 18.69
N SER A 194 1.98 -15.89 19.62
CA SER A 194 2.44 -14.57 20.12
C SER A 194 2.50 -13.39 19.12
N LYS A 195 2.54 -13.65 17.83
CA LYS A 195 2.57 -12.58 16.81
C LYS A 195 1.26 -11.77 16.73
N PHE A 196 0.19 -12.29 17.31
CA PHE A 196 -1.11 -11.62 17.33
C PHE A 196 -1.05 -10.30 18.09
N TYR A 197 -0.48 -10.29 19.27
CA TYR A 197 -0.27 -9.10 20.09
C TYR A 197 0.56 -8.05 19.33
N ASP A 198 1.73 -8.45 18.81
CA ASP A 198 2.63 -7.54 18.09
C ASP A 198 1.98 -6.91 16.87
N LYS A 199 1.21 -7.70 16.10
CA LYS A 199 0.50 -7.18 14.92
C LYS A 199 -0.61 -6.20 15.28
N ILE A 200 -1.33 -6.42 16.39
CA ILE A 200 -2.32 -5.43 16.87
C ILE A 200 -1.62 -4.13 17.28
N LEU A 201 -0.48 -4.21 17.97
CA LEU A 201 0.29 -3.01 18.31
C LEU A 201 0.76 -2.25 17.07
N LEU A 202 1.23 -2.94 16.02
CA LEU A 202 1.58 -2.30 14.76
C LEU A 202 0.38 -1.60 14.12
N PHE A 203 -0.82 -2.19 14.21
CA PHE A 203 -2.05 -1.58 13.73
C PHE A 203 -2.41 -0.33 14.52
N ILE A 204 -2.41 -0.42 15.85
CA ILE A 204 -2.65 0.71 16.76
C ILE A 204 -1.67 1.86 16.46
N ASN A 205 -0.39 1.55 16.35
CA ASN A 205 0.65 2.52 16.06
C ASN A 205 0.46 3.18 14.69
N SER A 206 0.05 2.40 13.68
CA SER A 206 -0.30 2.96 12.37
C SER A 206 -1.51 3.89 12.46
N LEU A 207 -2.56 3.53 13.18
CA LEU A 207 -3.72 4.40 13.38
C LEU A 207 -3.33 5.71 14.09
N LYS A 208 -2.48 5.64 15.12
CA LYS A 208 -2.01 6.81 15.87
C LYS A 208 -1.09 7.70 15.04
N ASN A 209 -0.06 7.12 14.42
CA ASN A 209 1.02 7.87 13.77
C ASN A 209 0.70 8.25 12.33
N ASP A 210 0.16 7.30 11.54
CA ASP A 210 -0.06 7.46 10.10
C ASP A 210 -1.41 8.11 9.80
N PHE A 211 -2.44 7.76 10.58
CA PHE A 211 -3.78 8.30 10.41
C PHE A 211 -4.13 9.42 11.40
N LYS A 212 -3.25 9.72 12.39
CA LYS A 212 -3.44 10.76 13.41
C LYS A 212 -4.71 10.58 14.26
N ILE A 213 -5.05 9.35 14.59
CA ILE A 213 -6.15 9.02 15.48
C ILE A 213 -5.58 8.79 16.88
N LYS A 214 -5.75 9.73 17.78
CA LYS A 214 -5.09 9.70 19.12
C LYS A 214 -5.50 8.47 19.96
N ASN A 215 -6.80 8.19 20.06
CA ASN A 215 -7.37 7.10 20.87
C ASN A 215 -8.28 6.22 19.98
N PRO A 216 -7.71 5.40 19.08
CA PRO A 216 -8.50 4.67 18.10
C PRO A 216 -9.40 3.62 18.77
N LYS A 217 -10.68 3.59 18.40
CA LYS A 217 -11.62 2.51 18.69
C LYS A 217 -11.44 1.42 17.64
N ILE A 218 -11.07 0.23 18.07
CA ILE A 218 -10.72 -0.88 17.19
C ILE A 218 -11.63 -2.07 17.43
N ALA A 219 -12.34 -2.52 16.40
CA ALA A 219 -13.07 -3.77 16.42
C ALA A 219 -12.11 -4.93 16.14
N VAL A 220 -12.24 -6.03 16.88
CA VAL A 220 -11.52 -7.29 16.62
C VAL A 220 -12.57 -8.33 16.24
N LEU A 221 -12.48 -8.89 15.04
CA LEU A 221 -13.39 -9.94 14.60
C LEU A 221 -13.07 -11.26 15.28
N GLY A 222 -14.11 -12.09 15.54
CA GLY A 222 -13.91 -13.47 15.98
C GLY A 222 -13.36 -14.34 14.86
N ILE A 223 -12.72 -15.44 15.18
CA ILE A 223 -12.23 -16.40 14.19
C ILE A 223 -13.33 -17.40 13.79
N ASN A 224 -14.13 -17.80 14.78
CA ASN A 224 -15.18 -18.78 14.61
C ASN A 224 -16.56 -18.13 14.29
N PRO A 225 -17.51 -18.88 13.71
CA PRO A 225 -18.87 -18.42 13.55
C PRO A 225 -19.44 -17.89 14.89
N HIS A 226 -20.23 -16.81 14.82
CA HIS A 226 -20.81 -16.15 16.00
C HIS A 226 -19.79 -15.81 17.10
N ALA A 227 -18.52 -15.55 16.70
CA ALA A 227 -17.41 -15.30 17.62
C ALA A 227 -17.27 -16.41 18.70
N GLY A 228 -17.45 -17.67 18.28
CA GLY A 228 -17.27 -18.88 19.10
C GLY A 228 -18.46 -19.23 19.98
N GLU A 229 -19.57 -18.46 19.99
CA GLU A 229 -20.80 -18.73 20.77
C GLU A 229 -20.49 -19.20 22.21
N SER A 230 -19.76 -18.39 22.96
CA SER A 230 -19.31 -18.71 24.34
C SER A 230 -18.55 -20.03 24.48
N GLY A 231 -17.90 -20.49 23.42
CA GLY A 231 -17.08 -21.70 23.37
C GLY A 231 -17.78 -22.94 22.80
N LEU A 232 -19.04 -22.80 22.36
CA LEU A 232 -19.80 -23.87 21.71
C LEU A 232 -19.25 -24.16 20.30
N LEU A 233 -18.88 -23.10 19.56
CA LEU A 233 -18.39 -23.19 18.19
C LEU A 233 -16.88 -22.97 18.06
N GLY A 234 -16.14 -23.25 19.12
CA GLY A 234 -14.70 -23.09 19.20
C GLY A 234 -14.28 -22.36 20.48
N LYS A 235 -13.04 -22.50 20.87
CA LYS A 235 -12.52 -21.95 22.14
C LYS A 235 -11.41 -20.92 21.92
N GLU A 236 -11.08 -20.59 20.67
CA GLU A 236 -9.99 -19.68 20.31
C GLU A 236 -10.27 -18.25 20.80
N GLU A 237 -11.54 -17.82 20.76
CA GLU A 237 -11.94 -16.54 21.30
C GLU A 237 -11.66 -16.44 22.79
N ILE A 238 -12.06 -17.46 23.55
CA ILE A 238 -11.86 -17.51 25.00
C ILE A 238 -10.40 -17.66 25.38
N LYS A 239 -9.67 -18.56 24.68
CA LYS A 239 -8.32 -18.94 25.06
C LYS A 239 -7.23 -18.00 24.56
N ILE A 240 -7.47 -17.28 23.45
CA ILE A 240 -6.44 -16.52 22.75
C ILE A 240 -6.88 -15.07 22.56
N ILE A 241 -8.05 -14.83 21.95
CA ILE A 241 -8.45 -13.49 21.49
C ILE A 241 -8.80 -12.58 22.66
N ASN A 242 -9.69 -13.05 23.55
CA ASN A 242 -10.12 -12.29 24.74
C ASN A 242 -8.96 -11.92 25.67
N PRO A 243 -8.03 -12.84 26.02
CA PRO A 243 -6.90 -12.50 26.85
C PRO A 243 -6.04 -11.38 26.27
N ILE A 244 -5.82 -11.37 24.94
CA ILE A 244 -5.00 -10.33 24.28
C ILE A 244 -5.75 -9.01 24.19
N ILE A 245 -7.08 -9.02 23.93
CA ILE A 245 -7.89 -7.81 23.96
C ILE A 245 -7.86 -7.20 25.36
N ASN A 246 -8.03 -8.01 26.42
CA ASN A 246 -8.00 -7.54 27.80
C ASN A 246 -6.64 -6.97 28.18
N LEU A 247 -5.56 -7.65 27.81
CA LEU A 247 -4.19 -7.17 28.04
C LEU A 247 -3.97 -5.79 27.41
N LEU A 248 -4.28 -5.65 26.12
CA LEU A 248 -4.11 -4.37 25.41
C LEU A 248 -5.02 -3.27 25.95
N ASN A 249 -6.23 -3.61 26.42
CA ASN A 249 -7.13 -2.64 27.04
C ASN A 249 -6.60 -2.17 28.41
N ASN A 250 -6.01 -3.07 29.19
CA ASN A 250 -5.34 -2.70 30.45
C ASN A 250 -4.12 -1.80 30.22
N GLU A 251 -3.51 -1.87 29.03
CA GLU A 251 -2.45 -0.95 28.59
C GLU A 251 -3.01 0.40 28.05
N GLY A 252 -4.31 0.65 28.19
CA GLY A 252 -4.94 1.92 27.82
C GLY A 252 -5.41 2.02 26.37
N ASN A 253 -5.47 0.91 25.64
CA ASN A 253 -6.05 0.89 24.30
C ASN A 253 -7.58 0.68 24.35
N LYS A 254 -8.26 0.77 23.20
CA LYS A 254 -9.72 0.64 23.08
C LYS A 254 -10.07 -0.41 22.02
N LEU A 255 -9.94 -1.68 22.38
CA LEU A 255 -10.31 -2.82 21.56
C LEU A 255 -11.67 -3.36 21.98
N PHE A 256 -12.50 -3.69 21.02
CA PHE A 256 -13.86 -4.22 21.20
C PHE A 256 -14.00 -5.50 20.40
N GLY A 257 -14.48 -6.54 21.03
CA GLY A 257 -14.65 -7.85 20.40
C GLY A 257 -14.41 -8.99 21.38
N PRO A 258 -14.32 -10.22 20.88
CA PRO A 258 -14.47 -10.62 19.48
C PRO A 258 -15.90 -10.39 18.96
N ILE A 259 -16.02 -9.90 17.71
CA ILE A 259 -17.30 -9.59 17.06
C ILE A 259 -17.53 -10.54 15.90
N SER A 260 -18.74 -11.03 15.70
CA SER A 260 -19.12 -11.85 14.55
C SER A 260 -18.93 -11.09 13.24
N ALA A 261 -18.16 -11.66 12.30
CA ALA A 261 -17.71 -10.97 11.11
C ALA A 261 -18.86 -10.65 10.13
N ASP A 262 -19.80 -11.57 9.97
CA ASP A 262 -20.97 -11.43 9.10
C ASP A 262 -21.88 -10.28 9.58
N ALA A 263 -22.23 -10.27 10.85
CA ALA A 263 -23.02 -9.20 11.47
C ALA A 263 -22.28 -7.86 11.38
N PHE A 264 -20.96 -7.83 11.66
CA PHE A 264 -20.16 -6.61 11.61
C PHE A 264 -20.21 -5.90 10.26
N PHE A 265 -20.03 -6.64 9.18
CA PHE A 265 -20.10 -6.07 7.83
C PHE A 265 -21.54 -5.84 7.37
N GLY A 266 -22.48 -6.77 7.67
CA GLY A 266 -23.87 -6.68 7.31
C GLY A 266 -24.58 -5.47 7.92
N MET A 267 -24.34 -5.20 9.19
CA MET A 267 -24.89 -4.05 9.92
C MET A 267 -24.10 -2.75 9.70
N LYS A 268 -23.04 -2.79 8.90
CA LYS A 268 -22.13 -1.65 8.64
C LYS A 268 -21.47 -1.10 9.92
N ASP A 269 -21.22 -1.94 10.89
CA ASP A 269 -20.65 -1.55 12.18
C ASP A 269 -19.23 -0.98 12.06
N TYR A 270 -18.54 -1.24 10.94
CA TYR A 270 -17.26 -0.59 10.63
C TYR A 270 -17.34 0.96 10.66
N LEU A 271 -18.52 1.55 10.60
CA LEU A 271 -18.70 3.01 10.70
C LEU A 271 -18.56 3.54 12.14
N LYS A 272 -18.69 2.67 13.14
CA LYS A 272 -18.60 2.99 14.58
C LYS A 272 -17.16 2.95 15.10
N TYR A 273 -16.22 2.39 14.32
CA TYR A 273 -14.85 2.15 14.71
C TYR A 273 -13.85 2.91 13.81
N ASP A 274 -12.67 3.19 14.34
CA ASP A 274 -11.58 3.83 13.62
C ASP A 274 -10.76 2.82 12.80
N GLY A 275 -10.78 1.56 13.23
CA GLY A 275 -10.15 0.44 12.56
C GLY A 275 -10.80 -0.88 12.93
N VAL A 276 -10.55 -1.90 12.11
CA VAL A 276 -11.00 -3.27 12.36
C VAL A 276 -9.86 -4.24 12.10
N ILE A 277 -9.73 -5.23 12.95
CA ILE A 277 -8.80 -6.34 12.84
C ILE A 277 -9.57 -7.56 12.35
N SER A 278 -9.16 -8.13 11.21
CA SER A 278 -9.55 -9.48 10.80
C SER A 278 -8.43 -10.48 11.03
N LEU A 279 -8.80 -11.69 11.36
CA LEU A 279 -7.86 -12.74 11.76
C LEU A 279 -7.27 -13.48 10.56
N TYR A 280 -8.02 -13.57 9.47
CA TYR A 280 -7.54 -14.16 8.22
C TYR A 280 -7.98 -13.34 7.01
N HIS A 281 -7.30 -13.59 5.90
CA HIS A 281 -7.37 -12.80 4.68
C HIS A 281 -8.80 -12.60 4.17
N ASP A 282 -9.53 -13.68 3.88
CA ASP A 282 -10.84 -13.59 3.23
C ASP A 282 -11.92 -13.10 4.19
N GLN A 283 -11.80 -13.32 5.51
CA GLN A 283 -12.71 -12.74 6.51
C GLN A 283 -12.84 -11.21 6.35
N GLY A 284 -11.71 -10.56 6.20
CA GLY A 284 -11.69 -9.10 6.04
C GLY A 284 -11.91 -8.65 4.60
N LEU A 285 -11.28 -9.31 3.63
CA LEU A 285 -11.29 -8.84 2.25
C LEU A 285 -12.59 -9.06 1.50
N VAL A 286 -13.36 -10.10 1.82
CA VAL A 286 -14.69 -10.28 1.23
C VAL A 286 -15.59 -9.08 1.60
N GLY A 287 -15.68 -8.75 2.88
CA GLY A 287 -16.45 -7.58 3.33
C GLY A 287 -15.89 -6.26 2.79
N PHE A 288 -14.56 -6.07 2.83
CA PHE A 288 -13.93 -4.86 2.31
C PHE A 288 -14.17 -4.66 0.81
N LYS A 289 -13.96 -5.69 -0.01
CA LYS A 289 -14.10 -5.61 -1.46
C LYS A 289 -15.55 -5.48 -1.92
N SER A 290 -16.49 -6.12 -1.22
CA SER A 290 -17.92 -5.92 -1.48
C SER A 290 -18.34 -4.45 -1.31
N LEU A 291 -17.67 -3.71 -0.42
CA LEU A 291 -17.97 -2.30 -0.15
C LEU A 291 -17.14 -1.32 -0.99
N PHE A 292 -15.89 -1.67 -1.36
CA PHE A 292 -14.92 -0.70 -1.89
C PHE A 292 -14.02 -1.26 -3.01
N PHE A 293 -14.52 -2.13 -3.87
CA PHE A 293 -13.74 -2.89 -4.86
C PHE A 293 -12.74 -2.03 -5.67
N ASP A 294 -13.18 -0.90 -6.19
CA ASP A 294 -12.37 -0.01 -7.07
C ASP A 294 -11.67 1.14 -6.32
N LYS A 295 -11.83 1.23 -5.00
CA LYS A 295 -11.36 2.37 -4.18
C LYS A 295 -10.44 1.95 -3.05
N GLY A 296 -10.20 0.66 -2.91
CA GLY A 296 -9.31 0.09 -1.91
C GLY A 296 -7.85 0.48 -2.14
N VAL A 297 -7.12 0.66 -1.06
CA VAL A 297 -5.68 0.90 -1.05
C VAL A 297 -5.03 -0.11 -0.12
N ASN A 298 -4.03 -0.81 -0.61
CA ASN A 298 -3.15 -1.61 0.23
C ASN A 298 -2.06 -0.71 0.81
N TYR A 299 -2.01 -0.62 2.14
CA TYR A 299 -0.99 0.08 2.90
C TYR A 299 -0.22 -0.91 3.77
N THR A 300 1.09 -0.78 3.84
CA THR A 300 1.93 -1.62 4.70
C THR A 300 2.32 -0.81 5.94
N GLY A 301 1.65 -1.09 7.07
CA GLY A 301 1.97 -0.50 8.37
C GLY A 301 3.18 -1.18 9.01
N GLY A 302 3.91 -0.43 9.87
CA GLY A 302 5.09 -0.93 10.58
C GLY A 302 6.40 -0.76 9.82
N LEU A 303 6.39 -0.29 8.56
CA LEU A 303 7.63 0.02 7.84
C LEU A 303 8.12 1.44 8.17
N PRO A 304 9.46 1.67 8.19
CA PRO A 304 10.04 3.00 8.34
C PRO A 304 9.81 3.88 7.11
N ILE A 305 9.48 3.29 5.98
CA ILE A 305 9.14 3.95 4.72
C ILE A 305 7.63 3.96 4.52
N ILE A 306 7.11 4.92 3.75
CA ILE A 306 5.70 4.94 3.37
C ILE A 306 5.53 4.22 2.03
N ARG A 307 4.84 3.07 2.07
CA ARG A 307 4.49 2.33 0.87
C ARG A 307 2.99 2.11 0.76
N THR A 308 2.43 2.48 -0.37
CA THR A 308 1.04 2.18 -0.74
C THR A 308 0.98 1.50 -2.11
N SER A 309 -0.10 0.80 -2.39
CA SER A 309 -0.37 0.25 -3.73
C SER A 309 -1.87 0.21 -4.01
N PRO A 310 -2.28 0.18 -5.29
CA PRO A 310 -3.66 -0.16 -5.64
C PRO A 310 -4.00 -1.58 -5.17
N ASP A 311 -5.30 -1.82 -4.93
CA ASP A 311 -5.86 -3.09 -4.44
C ASP A 311 -6.28 -4.01 -5.59
N HIS A 312 -5.47 -4.14 -6.61
CA HIS A 312 -5.69 -5.09 -7.70
C HIS A 312 -4.36 -5.62 -8.23
N GLY A 313 -4.42 -6.76 -8.91
CA GLY A 313 -3.29 -7.39 -9.57
C GLY A 313 -2.99 -6.81 -10.95
N THR A 314 -2.26 -7.59 -11.74
CA THR A 314 -1.85 -7.23 -13.12
C THR A 314 -3.01 -7.12 -14.10
N ALA A 315 -4.14 -7.79 -13.84
CA ALA A 315 -5.36 -7.78 -14.66
C ALA A 315 -5.04 -7.88 -16.17
N TYR A 316 -4.32 -8.92 -16.54
CA TYR A 316 -3.88 -9.16 -17.92
C TYR A 316 -5.00 -9.20 -18.93
N ASP A 317 -6.18 -9.66 -18.53
CA ASP A 317 -7.38 -9.78 -19.35
C ASP A 317 -7.85 -8.43 -19.91
N ILE A 318 -7.61 -7.33 -19.21
CA ILE A 318 -7.99 -5.95 -19.61
C ILE A 318 -6.82 -5.03 -19.91
N ALA A 319 -5.57 -5.50 -19.76
CA ALA A 319 -4.38 -4.68 -19.95
C ALA A 319 -4.27 -4.12 -21.39
N GLY A 320 -4.04 -2.82 -21.50
CA GLY A 320 -3.94 -2.11 -22.78
C GLY A 320 -5.25 -1.97 -23.55
N LYS A 321 -6.40 -2.28 -22.94
CA LYS A 321 -7.74 -2.15 -23.54
C LYS A 321 -8.48 -0.87 -23.14
N ASN A 322 -7.83 0.03 -22.41
CA ASN A 322 -8.42 1.26 -21.85
C ASN A 322 -9.62 1.02 -20.90
N LYS A 323 -9.72 -0.19 -20.32
CA LYS A 323 -10.81 -0.60 -19.41
C LYS A 323 -10.43 -0.49 -17.92
N ALA A 324 -9.13 -0.51 -17.59
CA ALA A 324 -8.69 -0.48 -16.20
C ALA A 324 -9.04 0.85 -15.52
N SER A 325 -9.55 0.77 -14.28
CA SER A 325 -9.86 1.95 -13.45
C SER A 325 -8.60 2.44 -12.74
N GLU A 326 -8.32 3.73 -12.85
CA GLU A 326 -7.22 4.39 -12.14
C GLU A 326 -7.56 4.80 -10.70
N LEU A 327 -8.80 4.58 -10.24
CA LEU A 327 -9.30 5.12 -8.96
C LEU A 327 -8.52 4.61 -7.74
N SER A 328 -8.24 3.31 -7.68
CA SER A 328 -7.46 2.73 -6.59
C SER A 328 -6.04 3.32 -6.54
N LEU A 329 -5.39 3.51 -7.69
CA LEU A 329 -4.07 4.16 -7.76
C LEU A 329 -4.12 5.61 -7.28
N ILE A 330 -5.13 6.38 -7.70
CA ILE A 330 -5.31 7.77 -7.23
C ILE A 330 -5.47 7.80 -5.71
N LYS A 331 -6.23 6.87 -5.14
CA LYS A 331 -6.39 6.75 -3.68
C LYS A 331 -5.09 6.36 -3.00
N ALA A 332 -4.31 5.44 -3.60
CA ALA A 332 -2.99 5.04 -3.09
C ALA A 332 -2.01 6.21 -3.06
N ILE A 333 -1.94 7.02 -4.11
CA ILE A 333 -1.12 8.24 -4.16
C ILE A 333 -1.55 9.25 -3.09
N ASN A 334 -2.86 9.54 -3.00
CA ASN A 334 -3.37 10.48 -2.01
C ASN A 334 -3.13 10.01 -0.56
N LEU A 335 -3.25 8.71 -0.29
CA LEU A 335 -2.97 8.13 1.02
C LEU A 335 -1.48 8.23 1.35
N ASN A 336 -0.60 7.94 0.39
CA ASN A 336 0.85 8.07 0.55
C ASN A 336 1.22 9.50 0.98
N ILE A 337 0.75 10.50 0.23
CA ILE A 337 0.97 11.92 0.52
C ILE A 337 0.40 12.31 1.89
N LYS A 338 -0.80 11.82 2.24
CA LYS A 338 -1.42 12.09 3.55
C LYS A 338 -0.56 11.57 4.71
N ILE A 339 -0.08 10.32 4.59
CA ILE A 339 0.74 9.70 5.64
C ILE A 339 2.09 10.41 5.76
N LEU A 340 2.74 10.77 4.65
CA LEU A 340 3.97 11.57 4.66
C LEU A 340 3.80 12.87 5.42
N ASN A 341 2.72 13.62 5.13
CA ASN A 341 2.41 14.86 5.84
C ASN A 341 2.12 14.60 7.33
N ASN A 342 1.50 13.49 7.68
CA ASN A 342 1.21 13.11 9.06
C ASN A 342 2.46 12.71 9.84
N ARG A 343 3.41 12.02 9.21
CA ARG A 343 4.71 11.67 9.84
C ARG A 343 5.68 12.85 9.88
N LYS A 344 5.39 13.96 9.17
CA LYS A 344 6.30 15.12 9.02
C LYS A 344 7.68 14.71 8.49
N LEU A 345 7.70 13.78 7.56
CA LEU A 345 8.88 13.27 6.86
C LEU A 345 9.20 14.12 5.63
#